data_6dbf65c4095c8e6d575bc53e7896f68a
#
_entry.id   6dbf65c4095c8e6d575bc53e7896f68a
#
_cell.length_a   1.000
_cell.length_b   1.000
_cell.length_c   1.000
_cell.angle_alpha   90.00
_cell.angle_beta   90.00
_cell.angle_gamma   90.00
#
_symmetry.space_group_name_H-M   'P 1'
#
loop_
_entity.id
_entity.type
_entity.pdbx_description
1 polymer ?
#
loop_
_entity_poly.entity_id
_entity_poly.type
_entity_poly.pdbx_seq_one_letter_code
_entity_poly.pdbx_strand_id
1 'polypeptide(L)'
;MNILSITAQKPHSTGSGTYLTELVKSFYRAGHDQAVVCGIYPDDEVSFPEGVSCYPVYFVGKNEAGGIHFPIAGMSDIMPYESTRYRDLTPEMIDEFEHAFIDAVDRAVDNLDPDLIVCHHLFLLTALVRKHFPDRRICGISHGTDLRQMVNCPALAEMIRPEIARLDMAFALHDDMAGRIRELFGMDPAHVNVLGSGYNDRLFNAEGREPYKKGDPVRLCYAGKISRPKGVPEMLDALELLNADPDVPGFRLAMAGGCQDETLAHRLGDLPSYIDCLGQIPQDMLAELMKNSDVFVLPSYFEGLPLVLIEAMASGALPVSTDLPGVREWIDSNVGGPNVRYVPMPPMKSIDEPEDEARAGFAAELARVLKKAVLDIASGDAPGPLPDSSSITWDSVSSRLTDYFL
;
A
#
# COMPACT_ATOMS: atom_id res chain seq x y z
N MET A 1 -2.14 -5.39 26.08
CA MET A 1 -2.07 -6.68 25.37
C MET A 1 -0.65 -6.91 24.88
N ASN A 2 -0.26 -8.17 24.78
CA ASN A 2 0.94 -8.60 24.11
C ASN A 2 0.60 -8.89 22.63
N ILE A 3 1.19 -8.17 21.68
CA ILE A 3 0.84 -8.27 20.26
C ILE A 3 2.05 -8.71 19.45
N LEU A 4 1.92 -9.80 18.69
CA LEU A 4 2.93 -10.27 17.76
C LEU A 4 2.50 -9.94 16.32
N SER A 5 3.24 -9.05 15.66
CA SER A 5 3.01 -8.70 14.25
C SER A 5 3.92 -9.51 13.32
N ILE A 6 3.36 -10.09 12.26
CA ILE A 6 4.08 -11.01 11.37
C ILE A 6 3.93 -10.60 9.90
N THR A 7 5.04 -10.55 9.17
CA THR A 7 5.07 -10.38 7.71
C THR A 7 6.20 -11.20 7.09
N ALA A 8 5.95 -11.77 5.90
CA ALA A 8 6.99 -12.43 5.12
C ALA A 8 7.91 -11.46 4.38
N GLN A 9 7.56 -10.18 4.35
CA GLN A 9 8.21 -9.16 3.53
C GLN A 9 8.99 -8.16 4.38
N LYS A 10 9.79 -7.33 3.69
CA LYS A 10 10.50 -6.22 4.33
C LYS A 10 9.49 -5.22 4.92
N PRO A 11 9.58 -4.88 6.19
CA PRO A 11 8.91 -3.70 6.72
C PRO A 11 9.47 -2.44 6.04
N HIS A 12 8.70 -1.37 5.99
CA HIS A 12 9.05 -0.05 5.41
C HIS A 12 9.20 0.03 3.88
N SER A 13 9.22 -1.10 3.14
CA SER A 13 9.58 -1.09 1.71
C SER A 13 8.38 -1.09 0.75
N THR A 14 7.18 -1.34 1.25
CA THR A 14 5.94 -1.43 0.47
C THR A 14 4.78 -0.81 1.24
N GLY A 15 3.62 -0.60 0.59
CA GLY A 15 2.42 -0.12 1.28
C GLY A 15 2.01 -1.01 2.45
N SER A 16 2.09 -2.35 2.30
CA SER A 16 1.82 -3.30 3.40
C SER A 16 2.88 -3.24 4.50
N GLY A 17 4.15 -3.00 4.14
CA GLY A 17 5.23 -2.80 5.11
C GLY A 17 5.04 -1.51 5.91
N THR A 18 4.65 -0.42 5.26
CA THR A 18 4.27 0.83 5.92
C THR A 18 3.07 0.63 6.84
N TYR A 19 2.05 -0.09 6.37
CA TYR A 19 0.86 -0.42 7.18
C TYR A 19 1.26 -1.14 8.49
N LEU A 20 2.06 -2.21 8.39
CA LEU A 20 2.58 -2.93 9.56
C LEU A 20 3.33 -1.99 10.50
N THR A 21 4.26 -1.21 9.97
CA THR A 21 5.12 -0.31 10.77
C THR A 21 4.32 0.74 11.51
N GLU A 22 3.35 1.35 10.86
CA GLU A 22 2.50 2.36 11.49
C GLU A 22 1.55 1.76 12.53
N LEU A 23 1.04 0.52 12.32
CA LEU A 23 0.30 -0.21 13.36
C LEU A 23 1.20 -0.49 14.57
N VAL A 24 2.43 -0.97 14.38
CA VAL A 24 3.39 -1.21 15.47
C VAL A 24 3.65 0.08 16.25
N LYS A 25 3.87 1.21 15.58
CA LYS A 25 4.04 2.51 16.23
C LYS A 25 2.79 2.92 17.01
N SER A 26 1.61 2.64 16.49
CA SER A 26 0.35 2.97 17.14
C SER A 26 0.09 2.09 18.35
N PHE A 27 0.28 0.78 18.26
CA PHE A 27 0.22 -0.14 19.40
C PHE A 27 1.23 0.24 20.50
N TYR A 28 2.44 0.69 20.12
CA TYR A 28 3.43 1.19 21.07
C TYR A 28 2.91 2.43 21.82
N ARG A 29 2.31 3.40 21.12
CA ARG A 29 1.73 4.60 21.76
C ARG A 29 0.55 4.23 22.67
N ALA A 30 -0.19 3.19 22.34
CA ALA A 30 -1.27 2.67 23.17
C ALA A 30 -0.79 1.85 24.40
N GLY A 31 0.53 1.62 24.53
CA GLY A 31 1.12 0.92 25.67
C GLY A 31 1.03 -0.60 25.59
N HIS A 32 0.96 -1.17 24.39
CA HIS A 32 1.01 -2.61 24.19
C HIS A 32 2.46 -3.11 24.14
N ASP A 33 2.71 -4.28 24.75
CA ASP A 33 3.96 -5.01 24.58
C ASP A 33 3.99 -5.70 23.23
N GLN A 34 5.12 -5.66 22.52
CA GLN A 34 5.15 -6.07 21.12
C GLN A 34 6.41 -6.82 20.71
N ALA A 35 6.21 -7.71 19.73
CA ALA A 35 7.28 -8.26 18.93
C ALA A 35 6.89 -8.25 17.43
N VAL A 36 7.89 -8.28 16.58
CA VAL A 36 7.71 -8.33 15.12
C VAL A 36 8.55 -9.46 14.54
N VAL A 37 7.94 -10.30 13.69
CA VAL A 37 8.64 -11.25 12.82
C VAL A 37 8.55 -10.74 11.38
N CYS A 38 9.69 -10.60 10.69
CA CYS A 38 9.71 -10.10 9.31
C CYS A 38 10.83 -10.71 8.49
N GLY A 39 10.61 -10.84 7.17
CA GLY A 39 11.64 -11.26 6.23
C GLY A 39 12.50 -10.08 5.78
N ILE A 40 13.83 -10.20 5.87
CA ILE A 40 14.78 -9.15 5.48
C ILE A 40 16.03 -9.76 4.83
N TYR A 41 16.81 -8.92 4.16
CA TYR A 41 18.18 -9.25 3.77
C TYR A 41 19.17 -8.88 4.89
N PRO A 42 20.39 -9.49 4.92
CA PRO A 42 21.38 -9.19 5.96
C PRO A 42 21.78 -7.71 6.05
N ASP A 43 21.76 -7.00 4.93
CA ASP A 43 22.14 -5.57 4.86
C ASP A 43 20.95 -4.62 5.09
N ASP A 44 19.75 -5.13 5.36
CA ASP A 44 18.59 -4.28 5.64
C ASP A 44 18.63 -3.74 7.07
N GLU A 45 18.44 -2.44 7.19
CA GLU A 45 18.20 -1.79 8.48
C GLU A 45 16.70 -1.80 8.80
N VAL A 46 16.33 -2.37 9.94
CA VAL A 46 14.94 -2.38 10.43
C VAL A 46 14.91 -1.62 11.75
N SER A 47 14.00 -0.63 11.83
CA SER A 47 13.83 0.20 13.01
C SER A 47 12.38 0.17 13.49
N PHE A 48 12.21 -0.26 14.75
CA PHE A 48 10.94 -0.18 15.49
C PHE A 48 11.13 0.67 16.75
N PRO A 49 10.05 1.11 17.41
CA PRO A 49 10.13 1.82 18.68
C PRO A 49 10.94 1.03 19.74
N GLU A 50 11.58 1.76 20.66
CA GLU A 50 12.34 1.15 21.74
C GLU A 50 11.48 0.20 22.58
N GLY A 51 11.97 -1.02 22.85
CA GLY A 51 11.22 -2.07 23.56
C GLY A 51 10.41 -3.00 22.66
N VAL A 52 10.24 -2.71 21.36
CA VAL A 52 9.64 -3.64 20.41
C VAL A 52 10.71 -4.62 19.95
N SER A 53 10.55 -5.91 20.29
CA SER A 53 11.49 -6.96 19.89
C SER A 53 11.32 -7.33 18.43
N CYS A 54 12.43 -7.44 17.68
CA CYS A 54 12.39 -7.91 16.28
C CYS A 54 13.05 -9.29 16.16
N TYR A 55 12.38 -10.21 15.49
CA TYR A 55 12.83 -11.55 15.16
C TYR A 55 12.95 -11.68 13.63
N PRO A 56 14.06 -11.23 13.05
CA PRO A 56 14.22 -11.24 11.61
C PRO A 56 14.43 -12.67 11.09
N VAL A 57 13.81 -12.96 9.93
CA VAL A 57 14.13 -14.12 9.09
C VAL A 57 14.97 -13.62 7.93
N TYR A 58 16.23 -14.05 7.90
CA TYR A 58 17.18 -13.60 6.90
C TYR A 58 17.05 -14.42 5.61
N PHE A 59 16.95 -13.71 4.49
CA PHE A 59 17.10 -14.26 3.16
C PHE A 59 18.55 -14.02 2.73
N VAL A 60 19.30 -15.10 2.54
CA VAL A 60 20.75 -15.07 2.31
C VAL A 60 21.10 -15.65 0.94
N GLY A 61 22.32 -15.41 0.46
CA GLY A 61 22.80 -16.01 -0.76
C GLY A 61 22.96 -17.54 -0.65
N LYS A 62 22.89 -18.25 -1.78
CA LYS A 62 22.94 -19.73 -1.85
C LYS A 62 24.13 -20.40 -1.13
N ASN A 63 25.20 -19.64 -0.87
CA ASN A 63 26.43 -20.16 -0.26
C ASN A 63 26.68 -19.64 1.16
N GLU A 64 25.71 -18.94 1.75
CA GLU A 64 25.82 -18.38 3.09
C GLU A 64 25.19 -19.34 4.11
N ALA A 65 25.70 -19.33 5.34
CA ALA A 65 25.17 -20.19 6.40
C ALA A 65 24.02 -19.48 7.13
N GLY A 66 22.94 -20.23 7.33
CA GLY A 66 21.75 -19.74 8.05
C GLY A 66 20.81 -18.92 7.18
N GLY A 67 19.53 -18.91 7.50
CA GLY A 67 18.51 -18.20 6.75
C GLY A 67 17.96 -18.96 5.54
N ILE A 68 17.21 -18.26 4.70
CA ILE A 68 16.53 -18.76 3.50
C ILE A 68 17.40 -18.47 2.27
N HIS A 69 17.62 -19.48 1.42
CA HIS A 69 18.61 -19.44 0.33
C HIS A 69 18.03 -19.03 -1.03
N PHE A 70 16.92 -18.30 -1.02
CA PHE A 70 16.34 -17.67 -2.21
C PHE A 70 15.87 -16.27 -1.88
N PRO A 71 15.67 -15.38 -2.86
CA PRO A 71 15.17 -14.02 -2.61
C PRO A 71 13.79 -13.98 -1.96
N ILE A 72 13.54 -12.96 -1.15
CA ILE A 72 12.26 -12.77 -0.43
C ILE A 72 11.06 -13.02 -1.34
N ALA A 73 10.11 -13.84 -0.87
CA ALA A 73 8.87 -14.10 -1.61
C ALA A 73 8.00 -12.85 -1.71
N GLY A 74 7.82 -12.33 -2.94
CA GLY A 74 7.15 -11.07 -3.21
C GLY A 74 5.65 -11.21 -3.45
N MET A 75 4.82 -10.38 -2.83
CA MET A 75 3.36 -10.33 -3.07
C MET A 75 2.99 -9.71 -4.44
N SER A 76 3.96 -9.19 -5.16
CA SER A 76 3.81 -8.72 -6.54
C SER A 76 4.92 -9.31 -7.40
N ASP A 77 4.67 -9.45 -8.70
CA ASP A 77 5.66 -9.97 -9.64
C ASP A 77 6.91 -9.07 -9.72
N ILE A 78 6.72 -7.79 -9.46
CA ILE A 78 7.80 -6.79 -9.38
C ILE A 78 7.75 -6.17 -7.99
N MET A 79 8.80 -6.38 -7.20
CA MET A 79 8.99 -5.79 -5.88
C MET A 79 10.03 -4.66 -5.97
N PRO A 80 10.10 -3.72 -5.00
CA PRO A 80 11.14 -2.68 -4.97
C PRO A 80 12.53 -3.22 -4.58
N TYR A 81 12.68 -4.52 -4.44
CA TYR A 81 13.88 -5.27 -4.12
C TYR A 81 13.88 -6.59 -4.90
N GLU A 82 15.02 -7.27 -4.97
CA GLU A 82 15.10 -8.60 -5.57
C GLU A 82 14.12 -9.55 -4.87
N SER A 83 13.35 -10.34 -5.62
CA SER A 83 12.31 -11.18 -5.04
C SER A 83 12.01 -12.41 -5.87
N THR A 84 11.56 -13.46 -5.19
CA THR A 84 11.02 -14.68 -5.79
C THR A 84 9.50 -14.55 -5.90
N ARG A 85 8.92 -14.90 -7.04
CA ARG A 85 7.45 -14.93 -7.16
C ARG A 85 6.91 -16.19 -6.48
N TYR A 86 5.79 -16.08 -5.80
CA TYR A 86 5.17 -17.22 -5.11
C TYR A 86 4.88 -18.41 -6.04
N ARG A 87 4.54 -18.17 -7.31
CA ARG A 87 4.30 -19.21 -8.30
C ARG A 87 5.57 -19.99 -8.72
N ASP A 88 6.74 -19.48 -8.41
CA ASP A 88 8.04 -20.09 -8.74
C ASP A 88 8.64 -20.82 -7.53
N LEU A 89 7.98 -20.82 -6.37
CA LEU A 89 8.42 -21.58 -5.21
C LEU A 89 8.29 -23.08 -5.44
N THR A 90 9.39 -23.80 -5.22
CA THR A 90 9.40 -25.28 -5.21
C THR A 90 8.94 -25.79 -3.83
N PRO A 91 8.56 -27.07 -3.72
CA PRO A 91 8.27 -27.68 -2.40
C PRO A 91 9.41 -27.50 -1.39
N GLU A 92 10.67 -27.67 -1.83
CA GLU A 92 11.84 -27.51 -0.97
C GLU A 92 12.01 -26.08 -0.48
N MET A 93 11.72 -25.09 -1.33
CA MET A 93 11.73 -23.66 -0.95
C MET A 93 10.60 -23.36 0.05
N ILE A 94 9.44 -23.99 -0.10
CA ILE A 94 8.31 -23.83 0.84
C ILE A 94 8.68 -24.44 2.19
N ASP A 95 9.29 -25.63 2.23
CA ASP A 95 9.75 -26.27 3.47
C ASP A 95 10.81 -25.42 4.18
N GLU A 96 11.77 -24.87 3.45
CA GLU A 96 12.79 -23.96 3.99
C GLU A 96 12.16 -22.69 4.56
N PHE A 97 11.20 -22.11 3.85
CA PHE A 97 10.44 -20.94 4.29
C PHE A 97 9.62 -21.24 5.56
N GLU A 98 8.89 -22.37 5.59
CA GLU A 98 8.11 -22.81 6.76
C GLU A 98 9.03 -22.96 7.98
N HIS A 99 10.14 -23.69 7.87
CA HIS A 99 11.06 -23.90 8.99
C HIS A 99 11.64 -22.62 9.54
N ALA A 100 12.14 -21.73 8.68
CA ALA A 100 12.79 -20.49 9.10
C ALA A 100 11.80 -19.51 9.77
N PHE A 101 10.59 -19.36 9.20
CA PHE A 101 9.59 -18.46 9.77
C PHE A 101 8.97 -19.01 11.04
N ILE A 102 8.65 -20.32 11.08
CA ILE A 102 8.05 -20.90 12.27
C ILE A 102 9.04 -20.89 13.44
N ASP A 103 10.33 -21.19 13.23
CA ASP A 103 11.35 -21.04 14.29
C ASP A 103 11.42 -19.58 14.85
N ALA A 104 11.33 -18.60 13.98
CA ALA A 104 11.31 -17.19 14.43
C ALA A 104 10.03 -16.83 15.19
N VAL A 105 8.87 -17.37 14.75
CA VAL A 105 7.58 -17.16 15.42
C VAL A 105 7.56 -17.90 16.76
N ASP A 106 8.05 -19.14 16.86
CA ASP A 106 8.18 -19.90 18.13
C ASP A 106 8.97 -19.09 19.16
N ARG A 107 10.16 -18.58 18.76
CA ARG A 107 10.97 -17.74 19.65
C ARG A 107 10.27 -16.47 20.10
N ALA A 108 9.51 -15.83 19.21
CA ALA A 108 8.73 -14.64 19.53
C ALA A 108 7.56 -14.97 20.48
N VAL A 109 6.86 -16.07 20.24
CA VAL A 109 5.76 -16.56 21.10
C VAL A 109 6.27 -16.93 22.49
N ASP A 110 7.38 -17.67 22.58
CA ASP A 110 7.98 -18.07 23.86
C ASP A 110 8.40 -16.88 24.72
N ASN A 111 8.90 -15.80 24.08
CA ASN A 111 9.40 -14.62 24.81
C ASN A 111 8.29 -13.61 25.13
N LEU A 112 7.28 -13.45 24.27
CA LEU A 112 6.25 -12.42 24.42
C LEU A 112 4.97 -12.97 25.07
N ASP A 113 4.67 -14.26 24.85
CA ASP A 113 3.35 -14.89 25.14
C ASP A 113 2.18 -14.03 24.62
N PRO A 114 2.02 -13.91 23.31
CA PRO A 114 1.11 -12.94 22.71
C PRO A 114 -0.38 -13.28 22.99
N ASP A 115 -1.13 -12.25 23.40
CA ASP A 115 -2.61 -12.30 23.48
C ASP A 115 -3.23 -12.32 22.06
N LEU A 116 -2.52 -11.73 21.08
CA LEU A 116 -2.95 -11.60 19.70
C LEU A 116 -1.77 -11.69 18.74
N ILE A 117 -1.93 -12.50 17.70
CA ILE A 117 -1.02 -12.57 16.55
C ILE A 117 -1.70 -11.87 15.35
N VAL A 118 -1.04 -10.85 14.81
CA VAL A 118 -1.50 -10.07 13.65
C VAL A 118 -0.63 -10.41 12.44
N CYS A 119 -1.20 -11.14 11.48
CA CYS A 119 -0.50 -11.53 10.26
C CYS A 119 -0.83 -10.56 9.11
N HIS A 120 0.19 -10.10 8.39
CA HIS A 120 0.01 -9.31 7.19
C HIS A 120 0.04 -10.19 5.94
N HIS A 121 -0.97 -10.01 5.10
CA HIS A 121 -1.38 -10.82 3.95
C HIS A 121 -2.03 -12.15 4.32
N LEU A 122 -3.21 -12.41 3.76
CA LEU A 122 -3.92 -13.69 3.87
C LEU A 122 -3.34 -14.71 2.87
N PHE A 123 -2.07 -15.12 3.11
CA PHE A 123 -1.37 -16.01 2.21
C PHE A 123 -0.49 -17.02 2.96
N LEU A 124 0.58 -17.54 2.32
CA LEU A 124 1.38 -18.67 2.77
C LEU A 124 1.79 -18.58 4.25
N LEU A 125 2.48 -17.51 4.66
CA LEU A 125 2.96 -17.39 6.06
C LEU A 125 1.82 -17.40 7.08
N THR A 126 0.75 -16.67 6.82
CA THR A 126 -0.43 -16.62 7.69
C THR A 126 -1.07 -18.01 7.86
N ALA A 127 -1.16 -18.78 6.77
CA ALA A 127 -1.66 -20.15 6.82
C ALA A 127 -0.76 -21.07 7.63
N LEU A 128 0.58 -20.96 7.45
CA LEU A 128 1.55 -21.73 8.23
C LEU A 128 1.49 -21.42 9.72
N VAL A 129 1.37 -20.12 10.07
CA VAL A 129 1.20 -19.68 11.47
C VAL A 129 -0.10 -20.23 12.04
N ARG A 130 -1.23 -20.16 11.33
CA ARG A 130 -2.51 -20.74 11.80
C ARG A 130 -2.45 -22.26 12.00
N LYS A 131 -1.78 -22.98 11.08
CA LYS A 131 -1.56 -24.42 11.16
C LYS A 131 -0.74 -24.81 12.40
N HIS A 132 0.33 -24.04 12.69
CA HIS A 132 1.26 -24.33 13.78
C HIS A 132 0.71 -23.93 15.15
N PHE A 133 -0.07 -22.84 15.23
CA PHE A 133 -0.67 -22.32 16.48
C PHE A 133 -2.21 -22.39 16.44
N PRO A 134 -2.82 -23.58 16.45
CA PRO A 134 -4.27 -23.74 16.27
C PRO A 134 -5.09 -23.13 17.42
N ASP A 135 -4.53 -22.96 18.60
CA ASP A 135 -5.20 -22.50 19.81
C ASP A 135 -4.92 -21.03 20.15
N ARG A 136 -4.03 -20.35 19.39
CA ARG A 136 -3.76 -18.92 19.60
C ARG A 136 -4.77 -18.06 18.84
N ARG A 137 -5.03 -16.86 19.36
CA ARG A 137 -5.83 -15.84 18.64
C ARG A 137 -5.01 -15.26 17.51
N ILE A 138 -5.45 -15.46 16.28
CA ILE A 138 -4.75 -15.02 15.08
C ILE A 138 -5.71 -14.27 14.17
N CYS A 139 -5.38 -13.03 13.84
CA CYS A 139 -6.04 -12.32 12.75
C CYS A 139 -5.10 -12.08 11.58
N GLY A 140 -5.71 -11.93 10.41
CA GLY A 140 -4.98 -11.59 9.18
C GLY A 140 -5.51 -10.32 8.54
N ILE A 141 -4.62 -9.48 8.02
CA ILE A 141 -4.98 -8.26 7.30
C ILE A 141 -4.65 -8.47 5.82
N SER A 142 -5.67 -8.43 4.96
CA SER A 142 -5.47 -8.43 3.50
C SER A 142 -5.02 -7.06 3.03
N HIS A 143 -4.08 -7.04 2.08
CA HIS A 143 -3.63 -5.84 1.40
C HIS A 143 -3.98 -5.83 -0.10
N GLY A 144 -4.84 -6.78 -0.54
CA GLY A 144 -5.32 -6.92 -1.90
C GLY A 144 -4.40 -7.72 -2.82
N THR A 145 -3.08 -7.58 -2.69
CA THR A 145 -2.10 -8.35 -3.47
C THR A 145 -2.13 -9.84 -3.13
N ASP A 146 -2.43 -10.20 -1.91
CA ASP A 146 -2.66 -11.58 -1.45
C ASP A 146 -3.86 -12.22 -2.15
N LEU A 147 -4.98 -11.50 -2.30
CA LEU A 147 -6.15 -12.00 -3.05
C LEU A 147 -5.83 -12.22 -4.53
N ARG A 148 -4.95 -11.40 -5.11
CA ARG A 148 -4.44 -11.60 -6.45
C ARG A 148 -3.58 -12.88 -6.53
N GLN A 149 -2.73 -13.13 -5.53
CA GLN A 149 -1.92 -14.34 -5.50
C GLN A 149 -2.77 -15.62 -5.35
N MET A 150 -3.92 -15.57 -4.70
CA MET A 150 -4.87 -16.69 -4.66
C MET A 150 -5.31 -17.13 -6.07
N VAL A 151 -5.42 -16.19 -7.01
CA VAL A 151 -5.76 -16.47 -8.40
C VAL A 151 -4.52 -16.92 -9.20
N ASN A 152 -3.38 -16.27 -8.97
CA ASN A 152 -2.16 -16.49 -9.75
C ASN A 152 -1.39 -17.77 -9.34
N CYS A 153 -1.63 -18.30 -8.13
CA CYS A 153 -0.94 -19.44 -7.55
C CYS A 153 -1.95 -20.52 -7.08
N PRO A 154 -2.70 -21.17 -7.97
CA PRO A 154 -3.82 -22.05 -7.59
C PRO A 154 -3.40 -23.23 -6.69
N ALA A 155 -2.21 -23.81 -6.90
CA ALA A 155 -1.72 -24.90 -6.06
C ALA A 155 -1.46 -24.45 -4.62
N LEU A 156 -0.84 -23.28 -4.41
CA LEU A 156 -0.67 -22.70 -3.09
C LEU A 156 -2.03 -22.31 -2.49
N ALA A 157 -2.93 -21.75 -3.30
CA ALA A 157 -4.27 -21.36 -2.86
C ALA A 157 -5.07 -22.54 -2.29
N GLU A 158 -5.02 -23.72 -2.92
CA GLU A 158 -5.64 -24.94 -2.40
C GLU A 158 -5.05 -25.37 -1.06
N MET A 159 -3.73 -25.29 -0.91
CA MET A 159 -3.01 -25.66 0.31
C MET A 159 -3.37 -24.72 1.49
N ILE A 160 -3.41 -23.40 1.26
CA ILE A 160 -3.55 -22.42 2.34
C ILE A 160 -4.99 -22.09 2.71
N ARG A 161 -5.94 -22.26 1.79
CA ARG A 161 -7.36 -21.89 1.98
C ARG A 161 -7.97 -22.46 3.27
N PRO A 162 -7.79 -23.77 3.61
CA PRO A 162 -8.37 -24.32 4.83
C PRO A 162 -7.86 -23.65 6.11
N GLU A 163 -6.59 -23.25 6.13
CA GLU A 163 -5.98 -22.62 7.30
C GLU A 163 -6.40 -21.15 7.44
N ILE A 164 -6.45 -20.41 6.33
CA ILE A 164 -6.94 -19.02 6.33
C ILE A 164 -8.42 -18.98 6.77
N ALA A 165 -9.24 -19.95 6.34
CA ALA A 165 -10.65 -20.04 6.75
C ALA A 165 -10.83 -20.26 8.27
N ARG A 166 -9.79 -20.67 8.99
CA ARG A 166 -9.79 -20.93 10.43
C ARG A 166 -9.26 -19.77 11.27
N LEU A 167 -8.91 -18.64 10.66
CA LEU A 167 -8.51 -17.43 11.40
C LEU A 167 -9.66 -16.96 12.30
N ASP A 168 -9.31 -16.42 13.46
CA ASP A 168 -10.30 -15.83 14.36
C ASP A 168 -10.96 -14.60 13.74
N MET A 169 -10.17 -13.84 12.93
CA MET A 169 -10.67 -12.70 12.18
C MET A 169 -9.82 -12.46 10.93
N ALA A 170 -10.44 -12.10 9.83
CA ALA A 170 -9.78 -11.53 8.66
C ALA A 170 -10.23 -10.08 8.45
N PHE A 171 -9.30 -9.20 8.21
CA PHE A 171 -9.57 -7.79 7.97
C PHE A 171 -9.32 -7.42 6.52
N ALA A 172 -10.28 -6.71 5.96
CA ALA A 172 -10.22 -6.08 4.64
C ALA A 172 -9.96 -4.58 4.76
N LEU A 173 -9.54 -3.95 3.68
CA LEU A 173 -9.37 -2.51 3.63
C LEU A 173 -10.66 -1.78 3.20
N HIS A 174 -11.57 -2.45 2.50
CA HIS A 174 -12.88 -1.94 2.09
C HIS A 174 -13.88 -3.09 1.84
N ASP A 175 -15.16 -2.76 1.66
CA ASP A 175 -16.24 -3.76 1.59
C ASP A 175 -16.12 -4.71 0.41
N ASP A 176 -15.74 -4.24 -0.78
CA ASP A 176 -15.50 -5.11 -1.94
C ASP A 176 -14.41 -6.16 -1.63
N MET A 177 -13.31 -5.75 -0.99
CA MET A 177 -12.26 -6.67 -0.56
C MET A 177 -12.78 -7.67 0.48
N ALA A 178 -13.64 -7.24 1.42
CA ALA A 178 -14.26 -8.15 2.39
C ALA A 178 -15.14 -9.20 1.71
N GLY A 179 -15.90 -8.79 0.69
CA GLY A 179 -16.67 -9.71 -0.16
C GLY A 179 -15.80 -10.77 -0.83
N ARG A 180 -14.70 -10.35 -1.42
CA ARG A 180 -13.73 -11.25 -2.09
C ARG A 180 -13.03 -12.20 -1.10
N ILE A 181 -12.70 -11.75 0.11
CA ILE A 181 -12.13 -12.63 1.17
C ILE A 181 -13.14 -13.75 1.51
N ARG A 182 -14.41 -13.41 1.73
CA ARG A 182 -15.45 -14.40 2.02
C ARG A 182 -15.58 -15.43 0.91
N GLU A 183 -15.58 -14.98 -0.33
CA GLU A 183 -15.71 -15.85 -1.51
C GLU A 183 -14.48 -16.75 -1.68
N LEU A 184 -13.27 -16.19 -1.65
CA LEU A 184 -12.03 -16.93 -1.95
C LEU A 184 -11.70 -17.96 -0.87
N PHE A 185 -11.95 -17.64 0.40
CA PHE A 185 -11.57 -18.50 1.53
C PHE A 185 -12.74 -19.27 2.14
N GLY A 186 -13.99 -18.94 1.78
CA GLY A 186 -15.18 -19.55 2.37
C GLY A 186 -15.37 -19.18 3.85
N MET A 187 -14.91 -18.02 4.27
CA MET A 187 -15.01 -17.56 5.66
C MET A 187 -16.44 -17.13 6.00
N ASP A 188 -16.84 -17.39 7.26
CA ASP A 188 -18.08 -16.85 7.80
C ASP A 188 -18.04 -15.31 7.78
N PRO A 189 -19.10 -14.65 7.28
CA PRO A 189 -19.19 -13.19 7.28
C PRO A 189 -18.93 -12.52 8.64
N ALA A 190 -19.24 -13.20 9.75
CA ALA A 190 -18.98 -12.70 11.10
C ALA A 190 -17.48 -12.56 11.42
N HIS A 191 -16.62 -13.32 10.73
CA HIS A 191 -15.17 -13.32 10.92
C HIS A 191 -14.43 -12.49 9.85
N VAL A 192 -15.13 -11.73 9.01
CA VAL A 192 -14.52 -10.86 7.99
C VAL A 192 -15.05 -9.46 8.15
N ASN A 193 -14.19 -8.54 8.58
CA ASN A 193 -14.54 -7.15 8.84
C ASN A 193 -13.69 -6.16 8.06
N VAL A 194 -14.19 -4.95 7.85
CA VAL A 194 -13.44 -3.85 7.25
C VAL A 194 -12.71 -3.09 8.34
N LEU A 195 -11.38 -3.13 8.29
CA LEU A 195 -10.51 -2.34 9.16
C LEU A 195 -10.21 -0.98 8.55
N GLY A 196 -10.10 -0.94 7.22
CA GLY A 196 -9.67 0.24 6.49
C GLY A 196 -8.17 0.47 6.54
N SER A 197 -7.79 1.71 6.35
CA SER A 197 -6.40 2.15 6.45
C SER A 197 -6.32 3.44 7.28
N GLY A 198 -5.09 3.77 7.67
CA GLY A 198 -4.79 4.99 8.40
C GLY A 198 -3.75 5.85 7.70
N TYR A 199 -3.55 7.05 8.20
CA TYR A 199 -2.43 7.90 7.86
C TYR A 199 -1.78 8.45 9.13
N ASN A 200 -0.54 8.90 9.01
CA ASN A 200 0.19 9.52 10.11
C ASN A 200 -0.13 11.02 10.14
N ASP A 201 -1.10 11.41 10.96
CA ASP A 201 -1.60 12.79 11.11
C ASP A 201 -0.56 13.77 11.65
N ARG A 202 0.48 13.26 12.34
CA ARG A 202 1.60 14.08 12.82
C ARG A 202 2.55 14.47 11.70
N LEU A 203 2.61 13.67 10.65
CA LEU A 203 3.49 13.88 9.51
C LEU A 203 2.72 14.50 8.33
N PHE A 204 1.59 13.89 7.96
CA PHE A 204 0.76 14.35 6.84
C PHE A 204 -0.38 15.23 7.37
N ASN A 205 -0.23 16.53 7.23
CA ASN A 205 -1.23 17.53 7.62
C ASN A 205 -1.03 18.80 6.80
N ALA A 206 -2.05 19.64 6.80
CA ALA A 206 -2.04 20.91 6.05
C ALA A 206 -1.51 22.09 6.88
N GLU A 207 -0.95 21.85 8.06
CA GLU A 207 -0.42 22.92 8.92
C GLU A 207 0.76 23.64 8.24
N GLY A 208 0.67 24.96 8.12
CA GLY A 208 1.68 25.78 7.45
C GLY A 208 1.68 25.66 5.92
N ARG A 209 0.70 24.99 5.31
CA ARG A 209 0.55 24.91 3.86
C ARG A 209 0.39 26.31 3.24
N GLU A 210 1.21 26.61 2.23
CA GLU A 210 1.02 27.83 1.43
C GLU A 210 0.00 27.55 0.31
N PRO A 211 -1.11 28.32 0.26
CA PRO A 211 -2.09 28.19 -0.81
C PRO A 211 -1.49 28.58 -2.17
N TYR A 212 -2.10 28.11 -3.24
CA TYR A 212 -1.76 28.52 -4.60
C TYR A 212 -1.79 30.06 -4.72
N LYS A 213 -0.78 30.62 -5.36
CA LYS A 213 -0.71 32.06 -5.65
C LYS A 213 -0.99 32.29 -7.14
N LYS A 214 -1.98 33.14 -7.43
CA LYS A 214 -2.40 33.41 -8.80
C LYS A 214 -1.22 33.89 -9.65
N GLY A 215 -0.99 33.20 -10.76
CA GLY A 215 0.08 33.47 -11.70
C GLY A 215 1.30 32.56 -11.54
N ASP A 216 1.40 31.80 -10.46
CA ASP A 216 2.39 30.73 -10.31
C ASP A 216 1.94 29.49 -11.10
N PRO A 217 2.86 28.60 -11.49
CA PRO A 217 2.49 27.27 -11.99
C PRO A 217 1.75 26.46 -10.93
N VAL A 218 0.69 25.73 -11.32
CA VAL A 218 0.01 24.77 -10.41
C VAL A 218 0.94 23.61 -10.11
N ARG A 219 1.10 23.29 -8.84
CA ARG A 219 2.04 22.26 -8.36
C ARG A 219 1.33 20.91 -8.29
N LEU A 220 1.73 19.99 -9.15
CA LEU A 220 1.25 18.61 -9.16
C LEU A 220 2.29 17.71 -8.47
N CYS A 221 1.86 16.64 -7.82
CA CYS A 221 2.75 15.60 -7.35
C CYS A 221 2.18 14.20 -7.60
N TYR A 222 3.10 13.24 -7.74
CA TYR A 222 2.85 11.82 -7.80
C TYR A 222 3.74 11.13 -6.77
N ALA A 223 3.20 10.11 -6.08
CA ALA A 223 3.99 9.26 -5.18
C ALA A 223 3.61 7.79 -5.37
N GLY A 224 4.61 6.96 -5.64
CA GLY A 224 4.43 5.52 -5.85
C GLY A 224 5.50 4.92 -6.74
N LYS A 225 5.45 3.60 -6.93
CA LYS A 225 6.33 2.95 -7.91
C LYS A 225 6.10 3.53 -9.30
N ILE A 226 7.16 3.89 -10.00
CA ILE A 226 7.07 4.31 -11.38
C ILE A 226 6.99 3.06 -12.25
N SER A 227 5.78 2.68 -12.63
CA SER A 227 5.50 1.42 -13.32
C SER A 227 4.21 1.48 -14.14
N ARG A 228 4.04 0.53 -15.05
CA ARG A 228 2.83 0.42 -15.90
C ARG A 228 1.55 0.16 -15.10
N PRO A 229 1.52 -0.75 -14.09
CA PRO A 229 0.33 -0.95 -13.27
C PRO A 229 -0.10 0.29 -12.47
N LYS A 230 0.81 1.23 -12.28
CA LYS A 230 0.53 2.53 -11.64
C LYS A 230 0.11 3.63 -12.63
N GLY A 231 -0.14 3.27 -13.90
CA GLY A 231 -0.62 4.18 -14.94
C GLY A 231 0.35 5.32 -15.30
N VAL A 232 1.64 5.16 -14.97
CA VAL A 232 2.63 6.24 -15.19
C VAL A 232 2.83 6.54 -16.67
N PRO A 233 2.88 5.57 -17.61
CA PRO A 233 2.95 5.90 -19.03
C PRO A 233 1.81 6.81 -19.49
N GLU A 234 0.59 6.47 -19.12
CA GLU A 234 -0.63 7.20 -19.49
C GLU A 234 -0.72 8.56 -18.78
N MET A 235 -0.15 8.66 -17.57
CA MET A 235 -0.01 9.97 -16.89
C MET A 235 0.93 10.91 -17.65
N LEU A 236 2.07 10.41 -18.12
CA LEU A 236 3.00 11.20 -18.92
C LEU A 236 2.34 11.65 -20.22
N ASP A 237 1.61 10.76 -20.91
CA ASP A 237 0.85 11.12 -22.12
C ASP A 237 -0.23 12.18 -21.82
N ALA A 238 -0.95 12.04 -20.70
CA ALA A 238 -1.96 13.01 -20.26
C ALA A 238 -1.36 14.38 -19.98
N LEU A 239 -0.17 14.44 -19.40
CA LEU A 239 0.54 15.70 -19.13
C LEU A 239 1.04 16.38 -20.42
N GLU A 240 1.43 15.60 -21.42
CA GLU A 240 1.75 16.15 -22.75
C GLU A 240 0.51 16.79 -23.40
N LEU A 241 -0.65 16.11 -23.35
CA LEU A 241 -1.91 16.65 -23.81
C LEU A 241 -2.31 17.92 -23.04
N LEU A 242 -2.13 17.92 -21.72
CA LEU A 242 -2.44 19.05 -20.84
C LEU A 242 -1.57 20.26 -21.16
N ASN A 243 -0.27 20.04 -21.37
CA ASN A 243 0.69 21.10 -21.71
C ASN A 243 0.49 21.70 -23.12
N ALA A 244 -0.09 20.93 -24.03
CA ALA A 244 -0.42 21.39 -25.38
C ALA A 244 -1.70 22.23 -25.44
N ASP A 245 -2.53 22.25 -24.40
CA ASP A 245 -3.80 22.97 -24.36
C ASP A 245 -3.59 24.43 -23.92
N PRO A 246 -3.86 25.43 -24.77
CA PRO A 246 -3.60 26.84 -24.48
C PRO A 246 -4.49 27.43 -23.39
N ASP A 247 -5.59 26.76 -23.04
CA ASP A 247 -6.52 27.21 -21.97
C ASP A 247 -6.04 26.75 -20.58
N VAL A 248 -4.98 25.95 -20.48
CA VAL A 248 -4.44 25.43 -19.22
C VAL A 248 -3.38 26.37 -18.67
N PRO A 249 -3.49 26.81 -17.41
CA PRO A 249 -2.41 27.53 -16.74
C PRO A 249 -1.13 26.71 -16.69
N GLY A 250 0.02 27.36 -16.56
CA GLY A 250 1.29 26.66 -16.35
C GLY A 250 1.22 25.73 -15.14
N PHE A 251 1.83 24.55 -15.25
CA PHE A 251 1.92 23.58 -14.15
C PHE A 251 3.31 22.95 -14.09
N ARG A 252 3.61 22.31 -12.98
CA ARG A 252 4.80 21.46 -12.78
C ARG A 252 4.39 20.18 -12.03
N LEU A 253 4.98 19.05 -12.43
CA LEU A 253 4.83 17.76 -11.72
C LEU A 253 6.14 17.38 -11.03
N ALA A 254 6.08 17.02 -9.75
CA ALA A 254 7.15 16.32 -9.05
C ALA A 254 6.74 14.86 -8.80
N MET A 255 7.57 13.92 -9.25
CA MET A 255 7.33 12.48 -9.14
C MET A 255 8.26 11.86 -8.12
N ALA A 256 7.72 11.28 -7.05
CA ALA A 256 8.45 10.51 -6.05
C ALA A 256 8.23 9.01 -6.23
N GLY A 257 9.30 8.24 -6.41
CA GLY A 257 9.25 6.78 -6.54
C GLY A 257 10.41 6.18 -7.32
N GLY A 258 10.64 4.89 -7.12
CA GLY A 258 11.63 4.12 -7.87
C GLY A 258 11.04 3.55 -9.16
N CYS A 259 11.87 3.45 -10.21
CA CYS A 259 11.57 2.80 -11.47
C CYS A 259 12.46 1.59 -11.67
N GLN A 260 11.86 0.43 -12.00
CA GLN A 260 12.59 -0.80 -12.34
C GLN A 260 12.29 -1.27 -13.78
N ASP A 261 11.36 -0.61 -14.49
CA ASP A 261 11.04 -0.86 -15.89
C ASP A 261 12.03 -0.10 -16.77
N GLU A 262 12.92 -0.82 -17.49
CA GLU A 262 13.94 -0.22 -18.33
C GLU A 262 13.38 0.70 -19.43
N THR A 263 12.24 0.32 -20.02
CA THR A 263 11.57 1.12 -21.06
C THR A 263 11.06 2.45 -20.47
N LEU A 264 10.48 2.38 -19.27
CA LEU A 264 10.01 3.56 -18.57
C LEU A 264 11.19 4.43 -18.09
N ALA A 265 12.24 3.80 -17.57
CA ALA A 265 13.47 4.48 -17.14
C ALA A 265 14.09 5.28 -18.29
N HIS A 266 14.04 4.76 -19.51
CA HIS A 266 14.51 5.49 -20.71
C HIS A 266 13.65 6.74 -20.96
N ARG A 267 12.32 6.63 -20.86
CA ARG A 267 11.40 7.78 -20.99
C ARG A 267 11.64 8.83 -19.88
N LEU A 268 11.96 8.39 -18.66
CA LEU A 268 12.30 9.28 -17.54
C LEU A 268 13.62 10.05 -17.76
N GLY A 269 14.51 9.55 -18.61
CA GLY A 269 15.75 10.23 -18.97
C GLY A 269 15.58 11.43 -19.91
N ASP A 270 14.41 11.56 -20.55
CA ASP A 270 14.08 12.62 -21.51
C ASP A 270 12.75 13.32 -21.17
N LEU A 271 12.60 13.67 -19.89
CA LEU A 271 11.41 14.37 -19.43
C LEU A 271 11.42 15.85 -19.79
N PRO A 272 10.25 16.42 -20.13
CA PRO A 272 10.13 17.85 -20.35
C PRO A 272 10.40 18.64 -19.06
N SER A 273 10.83 19.90 -19.19
CA SER A 273 11.27 20.75 -18.07
C SER A 273 10.21 21.08 -17.01
N TYR A 274 8.94 20.70 -17.24
CA TYR A 274 7.87 20.83 -16.28
C TYR A 274 7.63 19.56 -15.46
N ILE A 275 8.46 18.51 -15.63
CA ILE A 275 8.38 17.25 -14.85
C ILE A 275 9.73 17.00 -14.18
N ASP A 276 9.71 16.89 -12.85
CA ASP A 276 10.86 16.54 -12.02
C ASP A 276 10.70 15.11 -11.47
N CYS A 277 11.69 14.23 -11.67
CA CYS A 277 11.74 12.89 -11.11
C CYS A 277 12.71 12.87 -9.92
N LEU A 278 12.16 12.72 -8.70
CA LEU A 278 12.90 12.82 -7.44
C LEU A 278 13.52 11.49 -7.00
N GLY A 279 13.17 10.37 -7.67
CA GLY A 279 13.53 9.04 -7.18
C GLY A 279 12.79 8.67 -5.88
N GLN A 280 13.32 7.71 -5.13
CA GLN A 280 12.80 7.38 -3.81
C GLN A 280 13.21 8.46 -2.81
N ILE A 281 12.24 8.98 -2.06
CA ILE A 281 12.46 9.99 -1.02
C ILE A 281 11.95 9.47 0.34
N PRO A 282 12.52 9.93 1.47
CA PRO A 282 12.03 9.65 2.80
C PRO A 282 10.60 10.17 3.03
N GLN A 283 9.91 9.60 4.02
CA GLN A 283 8.50 9.88 4.30
C GLN A 283 8.24 11.33 4.74
N ASP A 284 9.17 11.93 5.46
CA ASP A 284 9.13 13.35 5.84
C ASP A 284 9.24 14.28 4.62
N MET A 285 10.14 13.96 3.68
CA MET A 285 10.24 14.70 2.41
C MET A 285 8.98 14.50 1.54
N LEU A 286 8.37 13.31 1.59
CA LEU A 286 7.11 13.06 0.89
C LEU A 286 5.96 13.89 1.48
N ALA A 287 5.89 14.01 2.81
CA ALA A 287 4.89 14.85 3.46
C ALA A 287 5.05 16.32 3.08
N GLU A 288 6.27 16.84 3.06
CA GLU A 288 6.55 18.21 2.59
C GLU A 288 6.25 18.39 1.10
N LEU A 289 6.53 17.40 0.26
CA LEU A 289 6.15 17.43 -1.16
C LEU A 289 4.63 17.54 -1.33
N MET A 290 3.87 16.69 -0.63
CA MET A 290 2.40 16.69 -0.69
C MET A 290 1.82 18.01 -0.14
N LYS A 291 2.34 18.51 0.98
CA LYS A 291 1.92 19.78 1.58
C LYS A 291 2.14 20.97 0.63
N ASN A 292 3.23 20.95 -0.11
CA ASN A 292 3.57 21.99 -1.08
C ASN A 292 2.98 21.77 -2.47
N SER A 293 2.15 20.75 -2.66
CA SER A 293 1.48 20.45 -3.93
C SER A 293 0.00 20.87 -3.89
N ASP A 294 -0.53 21.28 -5.04
CA ASP A 294 -1.92 21.68 -5.18
C ASP A 294 -2.79 20.53 -5.65
N VAL A 295 -2.23 19.64 -6.48
CA VAL A 295 -2.91 18.46 -7.02
C VAL A 295 -2.03 17.23 -6.81
N PHE A 296 -2.62 16.16 -6.31
CA PHE A 296 -2.00 14.83 -6.24
C PHE A 296 -2.58 13.92 -7.31
N VAL A 297 -1.73 13.19 -8.06
CA VAL A 297 -2.18 12.35 -9.19
C VAL A 297 -1.88 10.89 -8.90
N LEU A 298 -2.91 10.02 -8.92
CA LEU A 298 -2.80 8.58 -8.73
C LEU A 298 -3.56 7.83 -9.83
N PRO A 299 -2.98 7.60 -11.00
CA PRO A 299 -3.64 6.95 -12.14
C PRO A 299 -3.50 5.42 -12.12
N SER A 300 -3.36 4.82 -10.94
CA SER A 300 -3.17 3.38 -10.74
C SER A 300 -4.34 2.57 -11.30
N TYR A 301 -4.05 1.40 -11.87
CA TYR A 301 -5.07 0.44 -12.31
C TYR A 301 -5.47 -0.55 -11.21
N PHE A 302 -4.64 -0.68 -10.20
CA PHE A 302 -4.90 -1.55 -9.05
C PHE A 302 -4.25 -1.01 -7.77
N GLU A 303 -5.07 -0.94 -6.71
CA GLU A 303 -4.65 -0.68 -5.32
C GLU A 303 -5.48 -1.53 -4.36
N GLY A 304 -4.96 -1.77 -3.16
CA GLY A 304 -5.79 -2.25 -2.06
C GLY A 304 -6.62 -1.10 -1.48
N LEU A 305 -5.97 -0.24 -0.72
CA LEU A 305 -6.44 1.09 -0.35
C LEU A 305 -5.22 2.01 -0.33
N PRO A 306 -5.11 2.98 -1.25
CA PRO A 306 -3.87 3.71 -1.45
C PRO A 306 -3.61 4.70 -0.31
N LEU A 307 -2.63 4.39 0.56
CA LEU A 307 -2.20 5.26 1.67
C LEU A 307 -1.88 6.66 1.19
N VAL A 308 -1.13 6.75 0.09
CA VAL A 308 -0.69 8.03 -0.50
C VAL A 308 -1.85 8.94 -0.91
N LEU A 309 -3.03 8.38 -1.21
CA LEU A 309 -4.22 9.17 -1.52
C LEU A 309 -4.75 9.87 -0.25
N ILE A 310 -4.81 9.14 0.85
CA ILE A 310 -5.25 9.66 2.15
C ILE A 310 -4.23 10.68 2.67
N GLU A 311 -2.93 10.37 2.56
CA GLU A 311 -1.82 11.24 2.94
C GLU A 311 -1.82 12.57 2.17
N ALA A 312 -2.06 12.52 0.85
CA ALA A 312 -2.17 13.71 0.01
C ALA A 312 -3.39 14.58 0.40
N MET A 313 -4.54 13.95 0.65
CA MET A 313 -5.74 14.64 1.11
C MET A 313 -5.50 15.32 2.47
N ALA A 314 -4.89 14.62 3.43
CA ALA A 314 -4.54 15.15 4.73
C ALA A 314 -3.56 16.34 4.64
N SER A 315 -2.64 16.29 3.69
CA SER A 315 -1.69 17.37 3.38
C SER A 315 -2.32 18.55 2.63
N GLY A 316 -3.59 18.45 2.23
CA GLY A 316 -4.35 19.52 1.58
C GLY A 316 -4.23 19.57 0.06
N ALA A 317 -3.62 18.58 -0.59
CA ALA A 317 -3.62 18.47 -2.05
C ALA A 317 -4.98 17.96 -2.57
N LEU A 318 -5.41 18.42 -3.74
CA LEU A 318 -6.60 17.93 -4.44
C LEU A 318 -6.26 16.64 -5.19
N PRO A 319 -6.82 15.46 -4.81
CA PRO A 319 -6.48 14.24 -5.51
C PRO A 319 -7.22 14.09 -6.83
N VAL A 320 -6.48 13.63 -7.84
CA VAL A 320 -7.00 13.07 -9.10
C VAL A 320 -6.60 11.59 -9.11
N SER A 321 -7.56 10.69 -9.06
CA SER A 321 -7.32 9.25 -8.97
C SER A 321 -8.20 8.48 -9.92
N THR A 322 -7.72 7.32 -10.39
CA THR A 322 -8.58 6.34 -11.05
C THR A 322 -9.71 5.92 -10.12
N ASP A 323 -10.89 5.71 -10.66
CA ASP A 323 -12.06 5.21 -9.95
C ASP A 323 -11.93 3.71 -9.68
N LEU A 324 -11.15 3.40 -8.65
CA LEU A 324 -10.81 2.04 -8.28
C LEU A 324 -11.94 1.37 -7.49
N PRO A 325 -12.27 0.09 -7.77
CA PRO A 325 -13.31 -0.64 -7.05
C PRO A 325 -13.11 -0.62 -5.53
N GLY A 326 -14.16 -0.25 -4.79
CA GLY A 326 -14.18 -0.17 -3.34
C GLY A 326 -13.46 1.02 -2.71
N VAL A 327 -12.55 1.68 -3.45
CA VAL A 327 -11.77 2.82 -2.92
C VAL A 327 -12.63 4.07 -2.81
N ARG A 328 -13.41 4.39 -3.87
CA ARG A 328 -14.32 5.55 -3.84
C ARG A 328 -15.32 5.45 -2.68
N GLU A 329 -16.02 4.32 -2.58
CA GLU A 329 -17.03 4.09 -1.57
C GLU A 329 -16.43 4.19 -0.16
N TRP A 330 -15.20 3.67 0.02
CA TRP A 330 -14.51 3.78 1.29
C TRP A 330 -14.13 5.23 1.62
N ILE A 331 -13.56 5.97 0.67
CA ILE A 331 -13.19 7.39 0.83
C ILE A 331 -14.45 8.22 1.17
N ASP A 332 -15.53 8.08 0.39
CA ASP A 332 -16.76 8.85 0.59
C ASP A 332 -17.39 8.56 1.95
N SER A 333 -17.28 7.31 2.45
CA SER A 333 -17.87 6.92 3.74
C SER A 333 -17.02 7.31 4.95
N ASN A 334 -15.68 7.35 4.82
CA ASN A 334 -14.78 7.52 5.96
C ASN A 334 -14.07 8.87 6.01
N VAL A 335 -13.91 9.53 4.86
CA VAL A 335 -13.16 10.79 4.78
C VAL A 335 -14.11 12.00 4.66
N GLY A 336 -15.32 11.77 4.20
CA GLY A 336 -16.37 12.78 4.10
C GLY A 336 -16.12 13.87 3.03
N GLY A 337 -17.01 13.95 2.05
CA GLY A 337 -17.05 14.99 1.03
C GLY A 337 -16.41 14.64 -0.31
N PRO A 338 -16.84 15.28 -1.40
CA PRO A 338 -16.38 14.96 -2.77
C PRO A 338 -15.04 15.64 -3.06
N ASN A 339 -13.98 15.25 -2.34
CA ASN A 339 -12.66 15.89 -2.50
C ASN A 339 -11.80 15.23 -3.58
N VAL A 340 -12.13 14.01 -4.05
CA VAL A 340 -11.35 13.30 -5.09
C VAL A 340 -11.98 13.53 -6.46
N ARG A 341 -11.17 13.85 -7.45
CA ARG A 341 -11.55 13.88 -8.86
C ARG A 341 -11.26 12.51 -9.48
N TYR A 342 -12.31 11.75 -9.76
CA TYR A 342 -12.17 10.39 -10.27
C TYR A 342 -12.08 10.35 -11.80
N VAL A 343 -11.15 9.52 -12.29
CA VAL A 343 -10.98 9.16 -13.70
C VAL A 343 -11.59 7.77 -13.89
N PRO A 344 -12.55 7.57 -14.77
CA PRO A 344 -13.15 6.24 -14.99
C PRO A 344 -12.08 5.20 -15.31
N MET A 345 -12.24 3.98 -14.76
CA MET A 345 -11.41 2.83 -15.12
C MET A 345 -11.53 2.53 -16.61
N PRO A 346 -10.42 2.32 -17.32
CA PRO A 346 -10.47 1.85 -18.68
C PRO A 346 -10.92 0.38 -18.75
N PRO A 347 -11.32 -0.15 -19.91
CA PRO A 347 -11.42 -1.58 -20.12
C PRO A 347 -10.12 -2.30 -19.78
N MET A 348 -10.23 -3.38 -18.98
CA MET A 348 -9.08 -4.08 -18.42
C MET A 348 -8.89 -5.44 -19.06
N LYS A 349 -7.64 -5.75 -19.46
CA LYS A 349 -7.21 -7.05 -19.96
C LYS A 349 -6.90 -8.02 -18.80
N SER A 350 -6.39 -7.48 -17.70
CA SER A 350 -6.14 -8.18 -16.44
C SER A 350 -6.43 -7.26 -15.25
N ILE A 351 -6.16 -7.72 -14.03
CA ILE A 351 -6.47 -6.96 -12.80
C ILE A 351 -5.71 -5.63 -12.70
N ASP A 352 -4.54 -5.53 -13.34
CA ASP A 352 -3.64 -4.37 -13.26
C ASP A 352 -3.08 -3.94 -14.63
N GLU A 353 -3.66 -4.44 -15.73
CA GLU A 353 -3.27 -4.12 -17.09
C GLU A 353 -4.51 -3.74 -17.93
N PRO A 354 -4.59 -2.51 -18.44
CA PRO A 354 -5.67 -2.11 -19.36
C PRO A 354 -5.48 -2.74 -20.75
N GLU A 355 -6.58 -2.84 -21.51
CA GLU A 355 -6.53 -3.16 -22.93
C GLU A 355 -5.69 -2.13 -23.68
N ASP A 356 -4.89 -2.58 -24.65
CA ASP A 356 -3.95 -1.69 -25.35
C ASP A 356 -4.67 -0.56 -26.08
N GLU A 357 -5.84 -0.85 -26.67
CA GLU A 357 -6.69 0.12 -27.37
C GLU A 357 -7.32 1.16 -26.42
N ALA A 358 -7.43 0.84 -25.13
CA ALA A 358 -8.03 1.72 -24.13
C ALA A 358 -7.05 2.74 -23.54
N ARG A 359 -5.72 2.51 -23.65
CA ARG A 359 -4.68 3.33 -23.03
C ARG A 359 -4.73 4.80 -23.45
N ALA A 360 -4.82 5.06 -24.75
CA ALA A 360 -4.89 6.43 -25.28
C ALA A 360 -6.17 7.15 -24.82
N GLY A 361 -7.30 6.42 -24.75
CA GLY A 361 -8.56 6.94 -24.23
C GLY A 361 -8.48 7.30 -22.74
N PHE A 362 -7.82 6.44 -21.95
CA PHE A 362 -7.58 6.71 -20.53
C PHE A 362 -6.66 7.93 -20.31
N ALA A 363 -5.58 8.05 -21.08
CA ALA A 363 -4.71 9.22 -21.02
C ALA A 363 -5.45 10.53 -21.35
N ALA A 364 -6.32 10.51 -22.37
CA ALA A 364 -7.14 11.67 -22.74
C ALA A 364 -8.16 12.03 -21.65
N GLU A 365 -8.79 11.04 -21.01
CA GLU A 365 -9.73 11.27 -19.92
C GLU A 365 -9.01 11.77 -18.66
N LEU A 366 -7.83 11.24 -18.34
CA LEU A 366 -6.98 11.74 -17.27
C LEU A 366 -6.58 13.20 -17.52
N ALA A 367 -6.17 13.55 -18.74
CA ALA A 367 -5.87 14.94 -19.12
C ALA A 367 -7.08 15.86 -18.92
N ARG A 368 -8.28 15.41 -19.30
CA ARG A 368 -9.53 16.17 -19.12
C ARG A 368 -9.83 16.43 -17.64
N VAL A 369 -9.67 15.43 -16.78
CA VAL A 369 -9.90 15.56 -15.33
C VAL A 369 -8.81 16.45 -14.69
N LEU A 370 -7.55 16.28 -15.09
CA LEU A 370 -6.43 17.13 -14.65
C LEU A 370 -6.62 18.57 -15.07
N LYS A 371 -7.07 18.85 -16.32
CA LYS A 371 -7.39 20.20 -16.78
C LYS A 371 -8.40 20.88 -15.83
N LYS A 372 -9.48 20.16 -15.49
CA LYS A 372 -10.46 20.70 -14.55
C LYS A 372 -9.87 20.96 -13.17
N ALA A 373 -9.07 20.05 -12.63
CA ALA A 373 -8.42 20.24 -11.32
C ALA A 373 -7.47 21.45 -11.33
N VAL A 374 -6.65 21.60 -12.37
CA VAL A 374 -5.73 22.75 -12.53
C VAL A 374 -6.51 24.07 -12.63
N LEU A 375 -7.61 24.10 -13.38
CA LEU A 375 -8.45 25.29 -13.50
C LEU A 375 -9.15 25.64 -12.17
N ASP A 376 -9.69 24.65 -11.44
CA ASP A 376 -10.32 24.83 -10.13
C ASP A 376 -9.30 25.41 -9.12
N ILE A 377 -8.05 24.94 -9.11
CA ILE A 377 -6.97 25.53 -8.30
C ILE A 377 -6.69 26.98 -8.72
N ALA A 378 -6.54 27.23 -10.02
CA ALA A 378 -6.17 28.56 -10.54
C ALA A 378 -7.26 29.62 -10.34
N SER A 379 -8.54 29.21 -10.30
CA SER A 379 -9.67 30.10 -10.01
C SER A 379 -9.95 30.29 -8.52
N GLY A 380 -9.37 29.46 -7.65
CA GLY A 380 -9.66 29.44 -6.21
C GLY A 380 -10.92 28.68 -5.82
N ASP A 381 -11.49 27.90 -6.75
CA ASP A 381 -12.69 27.07 -6.55
C ASP A 381 -12.37 25.67 -6.03
N ALA A 382 -11.10 25.37 -5.74
CA ALA A 382 -10.68 24.08 -5.19
C ALA A 382 -11.29 23.85 -3.80
N PRO A 383 -11.70 22.61 -3.49
CA PRO A 383 -12.16 22.27 -2.14
C PRO A 383 -11.05 22.54 -1.12
N GLY A 384 -11.46 22.98 0.07
CA GLY A 384 -10.54 23.18 1.19
C GLY A 384 -9.91 21.87 1.69
N PRO A 385 -9.01 21.96 2.68
CA PRO A 385 -8.40 20.78 3.31
C PRO A 385 -9.48 19.87 3.91
N LEU A 386 -9.10 18.60 4.16
CA LEU A 386 -9.99 17.60 4.73
C LEU A 386 -10.73 18.11 5.97
N PRO A 387 -12.04 17.82 6.09
CA PRO A 387 -12.72 17.88 7.37
C PRO A 387 -12.07 16.90 8.36
N ASP A 388 -12.54 16.93 9.61
CA ASP A 388 -12.03 16.07 10.69
C ASP A 388 -11.85 14.61 10.23
N SER A 389 -10.58 14.19 10.12
CA SER A 389 -10.16 12.86 9.69
C SER A 389 -9.61 12.01 10.84
N SER A 390 -9.91 12.37 12.09
CA SER A 390 -9.44 11.68 13.29
C SER A 390 -9.82 10.19 13.32
N SER A 391 -10.93 9.79 12.69
CA SER A 391 -11.39 8.41 12.60
C SER A 391 -10.52 7.50 11.71
N ILE A 392 -9.68 8.07 10.85
CA ILE A 392 -8.82 7.34 9.91
C ILE A 392 -7.32 7.55 10.20
N THR A 393 -6.95 7.93 11.41
CA THR A 393 -5.55 7.91 11.86
C THR A 393 -5.12 6.48 12.18
N TRP A 394 -3.82 6.21 12.18
CA TRP A 394 -3.31 4.90 12.58
C TRP A 394 -3.70 4.55 14.02
N ASP A 395 -3.80 5.53 14.91
CA ASP A 395 -4.23 5.32 16.29
C ASP A 395 -5.69 4.85 16.36
N SER A 396 -6.55 5.36 15.50
CA SER A 396 -7.94 4.89 15.39
C SER A 396 -8.05 3.51 14.74
N VAL A 397 -7.23 3.21 13.73
CA VAL A 397 -7.19 1.89 13.08
C VAL A 397 -6.72 0.82 14.07
N SER A 398 -5.66 1.08 14.83
CA SER A 398 -5.13 0.14 15.83
C SER A 398 -6.12 -0.11 16.97
N SER A 399 -6.81 0.92 17.45
CA SER A 399 -7.86 0.78 18.47
C SER A 399 -8.99 -0.10 17.95
N ARG A 400 -9.53 0.17 16.75
CA ARG A 400 -10.56 -0.68 16.14
C ARG A 400 -10.13 -2.14 16.02
N LEU A 401 -8.87 -2.40 15.65
CA LEU A 401 -8.37 -3.77 15.56
C LEU A 401 -8.38 -4.46 16.92
N THR A 402 -7.86 -3.80 17.96
CA THR A 402 -7.82 -4.40 19.31
C THR A 402 -9.19 -4.56 19.93
N ASP A 403 -10.15 -3.68 19.64
CA ASP A 403 -11.54 -3.75 20.16
C ASP A 403 -12.27 -5.04 19.75
N TYR A 404 -11.89 -5.68 18.63
CA TYR A 404 -12.42 -6.99 18.24
C TYR A 404 -11.98 -8.13 19.16
N PHE A 405 -10.93 -7.93 19.99
CA PHE A 405 -10.33 -8.98 20.81
C PHE A 405 -10.39 -8.69 22.32
N LEU A 406 -10.93 -7.55 22.71
CA LEU A 406 -11.22 -7.20 24.11
C LEU A 406 -12.59 -7.73 24.52
#